data_31eca1020d5d1de1a7846e74f2b6f303
#
_entry.id   31eca1020d5d1de1a7846e74f2b6f303
#
_cell.length_a   1.000
_cell.length_b   1.000
_cell.length_c   1.000
_cell.angle_alpha   90.00
_cell.angle_beta   90.00
_cell.angle_gamma   90.00
#
_symmetry.space_group_name_H-M   'P 1'
#
loop_
_entity.id
_entity.type
_entity.pdbx_description
1 polymer ?
#
loop_
_entity_poly.entity_id
_entity_poly.type
_entity_poly.pdbx_seq_one_letter_code
_entity_poly.pdbx_strand_id
1 'polypeptide(L)'
;MRKEISPIYSYIESVLTPVAQPTLEARQKSEELGLESISISQTEAHLIQFLARLVRPRKIVEIGTLTGLSALYFLELLPADGKLWTLEKAPEHIDKSKQILNSYIAKGQCEIVEGDARESLLKISEFGPFDIVFIDGNKAAYYDYWKWAEKNMSQNGMIIIDNVFLAGAVWGDQSQQKFSAKQISTVQTMTKEIFSSFEFTSTFIPTNEGLIVSHKK
;
A
#
# COMPACT_ATOMS: atom_id res chain seq x y z
N MET A 1 -9.41 12.28 2.19
CA MET A 1 -8.41 13.08 2.93
C MET A 1 -8.38 12.63 4.36
N ARG A 2 -7.26 12.12 4.82
CA ARG A 2 -7.02 11.67 6.20
C ARG A 2 -7.08 12.82 7.23
N LYS A 3 -7.73 13.93 6.93
CA LYS A 3 -7.66 15.20 7.67
C LYS A 3 -8.57 15.34 8.89
N GLU A 4 -9.53 14.48 9.09
CA GLU A 4 -10.25 14.42 10.37
C GLU A 4 -9.78 13.17 11.10
N ILE A 5 -8.89 13.38 12.06
CA ILE A 5 -8.56 12.33 13.03
C ILE A 5 -9.85 12.07 13.80
N SER A 6 -10.55 11.00 13.41
CA SER A 6 -11.70 10.52 14.17
C SER A 6 -11.28 10.33 15.64
N PRO A 7 -12.11 10.69 16.63
CA PRO A 7 -11.81 10.41 18.03
C PRO A 7 -11.41 8.96 18.30
N ILE A 8 -11.91 8.02 17.49
CA ILE A 8 -11.53 6.60 17.54
C ILE A 8 -10.06 6.43 17.17
N TYR A 9 -9.59 7.05 16.08
CA TYR A 9 -8.18 6.96 15.68
C TYR A 9 -7.24 7.60 16.72
N SER A 10 -7.61 8.76 17.25
CA SER A 10 -6.84 9.42 18.32
C SER A 10 -6.70 8.52 19.56
N TYR A 11 -7.79 7.84 19.96
CA TYR A 11 -7.74 6.89 21.06
C TYR A 11 -6.84 5.70 20.73
N ILE A 12 -7.01 5.08 19.56
CA ILE A 12 -6.19 3.93 19.13
C ILE A 12 -4.72 4.31 19.13
N GLU A 13 -4.35 5.43 18.52
CA GLU A 13 -2.96 5.89 18.44
C GLU A 13 -2.36 6.21 19.81
N SER A 14 -3.18 6.63 20.79
CA SER A 14 -2.71 6.89 22.16
C SER A 14 -2.30 5.62 22.92
N VAL A 15 -2.79 4.46 22.50
CA VAL A 15 -2.51 3.14 23.15
C VAL A 15 -1.60 2.24 22.31
N LEU A 16 -1.30 2.63 21.07
CA LEU A 16 -0.36 1.89 20.24
C LEU A 16 1.06 2.02 20.77
N THR A 17 1.86 0.98 20.56
CA THR A 17 3.30 1.04 20.84
C THR A 17 3.97 2.17 20.05
N PRO A 18 4.86 2.95 20.66
CA PRO A 18 5.62 3.97 19.93
C PRO A 18 6.33 3.40 18.71
N VAL A 19 6.26 4.12 17.59
CA VAL A 19 6.91 3.70 16.35
C VAL A 19 8.43 3.86 16.42
N ALA A 20 9.15 3.03 15.67
CA ALA A 20 10.60 3.10 15.58
C ALA A 20 11.10 4.43 14.98
N GLN A 21 12.35 4.81 15.30
CA GLN A 21 12.95 6.06 14.83
C GLN A 21 12.88 6.25 13.31
N PRO A 22 13.20 5.27 12.44
CA PRO A 22 13.07 5.43 10.99
C PRO A 22 11.65 5.77 10.53
N THR A 23 10.63 5.25 11.23
CA THR A 23 9.22 5.53 10.94
C THR A 23 8.86 6.98 11.31
N LEU A 24 9.39 7.52 12.43
CA LEU A 24 9.23 8.91 12.80
C LEU A 24 9.89 9.84 11.77
N GLU A 25 11.09 9.51 11.32
CA GLU A 25 11.80 10.26 10.27
C GLU A 25 11.03 10.25 8.94
N ALA A 26 10.46 9.12 8.54
CA ALA A 26 9.64 9.03 7.33
C ALA A 26 8.37 9.91 7.44
N ARG A 27 7.73 9.96 8.61
CA ARG A 27 6.59 10.85 8.86
C ARG A 27 6.99 12.31 8.77
N GLN A 28 8.08 12.69 9.43
CA GLN A 28 8.61 14.06 9.37
C GLN A 28 8.92 14.48 7.92
N LYS A 29 9.53 13.58 7.12
CA LYS A 29 9.78 13.85 5.70
C LYS A 29 8.50 14.02 4.89
N SER A 30 7.46 13.27 5.19
CA SER A 30 6.14 13.46 4.57
C SER A 30 5.55 14.84 4.92
N GLU A 31 5.67 15.28 6.16
CA GLU A 31 5.23 16.61 6.60
C GLU A 31 6.02 17.73 5.91
N GLU A 32 7.35 17.62 5.84
CA GLU A 32 8.23 18.58 5.15
C GLU A 32 7.86 18.78 3.67
N LEU A 33 7.33 17.73 3.03
CA LEU A 33 6.85 17.74 1.64
C LEU A 33 5.37 18.12 1.50
N GLY A 34 4.66 18.35 2.61
CA GLY A 34 3.20 18.58 2.60
C GLY A 34 2.40 17.35 2.15
N LEU A 35 2.95 16.14 2.35
CA LEU A 35 2.36 14.85 1.93
C LEU A 35 1.72 14.09 3.10
N GLU A 36 1.66 14.68 4.29
CA GLU A 36 1.08 14.04 5.49
C GLU A 36 -0.37 13.61 5.27
N SER A 37 -1.11 14.35 4.44
CA SER A 37 -2.52 14.07 4.16
C SER A 37 -2.76 12.85 3.24
N ILE A 38 -1.72 12.36 2.60
CA ILE A 38 -1.77 11.17 1.72
C ILE A 38 -0.90 10.03 2.25
N SER A 39 -0.13 10.26 3.32
CA SER A 39 0.64 9.21 4.00
C SER A 39 -0.28 8.35 4.86
N ILE A 40 0.05 7.06 4.97
CA ILE A 40 -0.71 6.11 5.79
C ILE A 40 -0.73 6.53 7.27
N SER A 41 -1.90 6.46 7.93
CA SER A 41 -2.01 6.71 9.37
C SER A 41 -1.32 5.61 10.17
N GLN A 42 -0.99 5.90 11.43
CA GLN A 42 -0.40 4.87 12.30
C GLN A 42 -1.37 3.71 12.54
N THR A 43 -2.65 4.00 12.74
CA THR A 43 -3.70 2.99 12.91
C THR A 43 -3.81 2.07 11.70
N GLU A 44 -3.86 2.63 10.49
CA GLU A 44 -3.95 1.84 9.26
C GLU A 44 -2.66 1.03 9.01
N ALA A 45 -1.50 1.63 9.25
CA ALA A 45 -0.22 0.95 9.11
C ALA A 45 -0.11 -0.27 10.05
N HIS A 46 -0.52 -0.14 11.33
CA HIS A 46 -0.57 -1.27 12.27
C HIS A 46 -1.56 -2.35 11.84
N LEU A 47 -2.73 -1.96 11.32
CA LEU A 47 -3.71 -2.90 10.79
C LEU A 47 -3.13 -3.70 9.60
N ILE A 48 -2.55 -3.01 8.63
CA ILE A 48 -1.92 -3.63 7.46
C ILE A 48 -0.76 -4.54 7.89
N GLN A 49 0.09 -4.07 8.80
CA GLN A 49 1.21 -4.85 9.34
C GLN A 49 0.72 -6.10 10.06
N PHE A 50 -0.35 -6.01 10.86
CA PHE A 50 -0.93 -7.17 11.54
C PHE A 50 -1.44 -8.21 10.53
N LEU A 51 -2.20 -7.78 9.52
CA LEU A 51 -2.70 -8.68 8.47
C LEU A 51 -1.56 -9.33 7.68
N ALA A 52 -0.57 -8.53 7.29
CA ALA A 52 0.60 -8.99 6.56
C ALA A 52 1.42 -10.02 7.37
N ARG A 53 1.52 -9.86 8.70
CA ARG A 53 2.22 -10.80 9.58
C ARG A 53 1.59 -12.20 9.57
N LEU A 54 0.28 -12.32 9.34
CA LEU A 54 -0.41 -13.63 9.28
C LEU A 54 0.07 -14.48 8.09
N VAL A 55 0.49 -13.83 7.02
CA VAL A 55 1.03 -14.47 5.80
C VAL A 55 2.47 -14.96 5.99
N ARG A 56 3.24 -14.38 6.94
CA ARG A 56 4.68 -14.63 7.12
C ARG A 56 5.47 -14.41 5.83
N PRO A 57 5.42 -13.21 5.26
CA PRO A 57 5.91 -12.95 3.91
C PRO A 57 7.43 -13.03 3.83
N ARG A 58 7.93 -13.39 2.64
CA ARG A 58 9.33 -13.32 2.23
C ARG A 58 9.51 -12.39 1.03
N LYS A 59 8.48 -12.24 0.21
CA LYS A 59 8.49 -11.41 -1.01
C LYS A 59 7.27 -10.50 -1.01
N ILE A 60 7.52 -9.21 -0.93
CA ILE A 60 6.48 -8.17 -0.89
C ILE A 60 6.67 -7.22 -2.07
N VAL A 61 5.57 -6.84 -2.70
CA VAL A 61 5.52 -5.74 -3.67
C VAL A 61 4.64 -4.64 -3.12
N GLU A 62 5.15 -3.41 -3.18
CA GLU A 62 4.40 -2.19 -2.84
C GLU A 62 4.32 -1.30 -4.07
N ILE A 63 3.12 -0.82 -4.40
CA ILE A 63 2.88 0.10 -5.51
C ILE A 63 2.51 1.47 -4.95
N GLY A 64 3.48 2.39 -4.97
CA GLY A 64 3.42 3.70 -4.35
C GLY A 64 4.29 3.77 -3.10
N THR A 65 5.52 4.27 -3.23
CA THR A 65 6.51 4.36 -2.13
C THR A 65 6.34 5.61 -1.31
N LEU A 66 6.03 6.74 -1.95
CA LEU A 66 6.03 8.08 -1.35
C LEU A 66 7.36 8.34 -0.61
N THR A 67 7.34 8.54 0.70
CA THR A 67 8.55 8.70 1.54
C THR A 67 9.09 7.39 2.12
N GLY A 68 8.45 6.24 1.82
CA GLY A 68 8.84 4.93 2.34
C GLY A 68 8.23 4.57 3.69
N LEU A 69 7.19 5.27 4.13
CA LEU A 69 6.57 5.04 5.44
C LEU A 69 5.94 3.65 5.55
N SER A 70 5.09 3.26 4.59
CA SER A 70 4.48 1.92 4.52
C SER A 70 5.52 0.83 4.28
N ALA A 71 6.53 1.12 3.46
CA ALA A 71 7.66 0.23 3.21
C ALA A 71 8.37 -0.19 4.50
N LEU A 72 8.57 0.73 5.46
CA LEU A 72 9.20 0.40 6.75
C LEU A 72 8.39 -0.63 7.54
N TYR A 73 7.06 -0.49 7.59
CA TYR A 73 6.20 -1.46 8.28
C TYR A 73 6.26 -2.85 7.63
N PHE A 74 6.40 -2.93 6.32
CA PHE A 74 6.57 -4.20 5.62
C PHE A 74 7.97 -4.79 5.84
N LEU A 75 9.01 -3.98 5.83
CA LEU A 75 10.39 -4.43 6.03
C LEU A 75 10.62 -5.02 7.43
N GLU A 76 9.91 -4.54 8.45
CA GLU A 76 9.95 -5.10 9.80
C GLU A 76 9.36 -6.52 9.89
N LEU A 77 8.58 -6.95 8.89
CA LEU A 77 8.00 -8.29 8.83
C LEU A 77 8.91 -9.30 8.14
N LEU A 78 9.82 -8.81 7.32
CA LEU A 78 10.63 -9.67 6.48
C LEU A 78 11.75 -10.37 7.27
N PRO A 79 12.00 -11.66 7.02
CA PRO A 79 13.21 -12.32 7.49
C PRO A 79 14.46 -11.73 6.80
N ALA A 80 15.64 -12.06 7.28
CA ALA A 80 16.91 -11.49 6.78
C ALA A 80 17.13 -11.72 5.27
N ASP A 81 16.58 -12.77 4.72
CA ASP A 81 16.62 -13.14 3.30
C ASP A 81 15.33 -12.79 2.54
N GLY A 82 14.41 -12.07 3.18
CA GLY A 82 13.21 -11.53 2.54
C GLY A 82 13.48 -10.25 1.78
N LYS A 83 12.61 -9.91 0.83
CA LYS A 83 12.77 -8.73 -0.01
C LYS A 83 11.45 -8.01 -0.29
N LEU A 84 11.53 -6.68 -0.22
CA LEU A 84 10.49 -5.74 -0.64
C LEU A 84 10.93 -5.07 -1.95
N TRP A 85 10.07 -5.08 -2.95
CA TRP A 85 10.13 -4.21 -4.12
C TRP A 85 9.08 -3.12 -3.95
N THR A 86 9.50 -1.85 -3.89
CA THR A 86 8.60 -0.71 -3.78
C THR A 86 8.72 0.18 -5.01
N LEU A 87 7.59 0.49 -5.64
CA LEU A 87 7.52 1.12 -6.96
C LEU A 87 7.15 2.59 -6.83
N GLU A 88 7.98 3.49 -7.39
CA GLU A 88 7.74 4.93 -7.37
C GLU A 88 8.16 5.59 -8.69
N LYS A 89 7.37 6.56 -9.14
CA LYS A 89 7.66 7.30 -10.38
C LYS A 89 8.13 8.74 -10.17
N ALA A 90 7.82 9.32 -9.03
CA ALA A 90 8.15 10.72 -8.75
C ALA A 90 9.59 10.83 -8.25
N PRO A 91 10.50 11.53 -8.97
CA PRO A 91 11.92 11.61 -8.58
C PRO A 91 12.13 12.14 -7.15
N GLU A 92 11.33 13.14 -6.75
CA GLU A 92 11.41 13.74 -5.42
C GLU A 92 11.07 12.72 -4.31
N HIS A 93 10.05 11.87 -4.52
CA HIS A 93 9.69 10.80 -3.59
C HIS A 93 10.78 9.72 -3.55
N ILE A 94 11.33 9.36 -4.72
CA ILE A 94 12.43 8.39 -4.83
C ILE A 94 13.65 8.84 -4.01
N ASP A 95 14.05 10.10 -4.15
CA ASP A 95 15.21 10.64 -3.42
C ASP A 95 15.00 10.60 -1.90
N LYS A 96 13.81 10.92 -1.43
CA LYS A 96 13.48 10.88 0.01
C LYS A 96 13.38 9.43 0.52
N SER A 97 12.70 8.56 -0.20
CA SER A 97 12.59 7.16 0.19
C SER A 97 13.93 6.43 0.20
N LYS A 98 14.86 6.75 -0.73
CA LYS A 98 16.23 6.23 -0.69
C LYS A 98 16.97 6.60 0.59
N GLN A 99 16.79 7.82 1.09
CA GLN A 99 17.40 8.25 2.35
C GLN A 99 16.86 7.45 3.54
N ILE A 100 15.53 7.31 3.62
CA ILE A 100 14.85 6.61 4.71
C ILE A 100 15.13 5.10 4.68
N LEU A 101 15.11 4.49 3.49
CA LEU A 101 15.24 3.05 3.31
C LEU A 101 16.69 2.58 3.12
N ASN A 102 17.68 3.49 3.21
CA ASN A 102 19.08 3.23 2.89
C ASN A 102 19.65 1.98 3.57
N SER A 103 19.37 1.77 4.86
CA SER A 103 19.88 0.62 5.61
C SER A 103 19.34 -0.72 5.09
N TYR A 104 18.11 -0.76 4.62
CA TYR A 104 17.48 -1.96 4.03
C TYR A 104 17.93 -2.18 2.60
N ILE A 105 18.13 -1.10 1.83
CA ILE A 105 18.70 -1.16 0.48
C ILE A 105 20.12 -1.73 0.54
N ALA A 106 20.94 -1.24 1.44
CA ALA A 106 22.31 -1.72 1.63
C ALA A 106 22.40 -3.20 2.03
N LYS A 107 21.39 -3.72 2.71
CA LYS A 107 21.26 -5.14 3.08
C LYS A 107 20.66 -6.00 1.96
N GLY A 108 20.22 -5.41 0.84
CA GLY A 108 19.54 -6.12 -0.25
C GLY A 108 18.07 -6.49 0.06
N GLN A 109 17.51 -6.05 1.19
CA GLN A 109 16.14 -6.35 1.62
C GLN A 109 15.09 -5.42 0.98
N CYS A 110 15.51 -4.28 0.44
CA CYS A 110 14.63 -3.31 -0.22
C CYS A 110 15.20 -2.91 -1.57
N GLU A 111 14.32 -2.83 -2.56
CA GLU A 111 14.61 -2.27 -3.87
C GLU A 111 13.55 -1.25 -4.26
N ILE A 112 13.96 -0.01 -4.55
CA ILE A 112 13.08 1.00 -5.11
C ILE A 112 13.12 0.87 -6.62
N VAL A 113 12.00 0.47 -7.22
CA VAL A 113 11.87 0.30 -8.67
C VAL A 113 11.28 1.58 -9.26
N GLU A 114 12.14 2.35 -9.92
CA GLU A 114 11.81 3.66 -10.46
C GLU A 114 11.01 3.55 -11.77
N GLY A 115 9.98 4.39 -11.91
CA GLY A 115 9.20 4.53 -13.13
C GLY A 115 7.70 4.25 -12.98
N ASP A 116 7.00 4.19 -14.11
CA ASP A 116 5.56 3.84 -14.11
C ASP A 116 5.38 2.41 -13.60
N ALA A 117 4.51 2.25 -12.61
CA ALA A 117 4.33 0.96 -11.96
C ALA A 117 3.87 -0.15 -12.93
N ARG A 118 3.12 0.15 -13.99
CA ARG A 118 2.70 -0.84 -14.98
C ARG A 118 3.88 -1.45 -15.73
N GLU A 119 4.91 -0.64 -16.01
CA GLU A 119 6.14 -1.11 -16.63
C GLU A 119 7.05 -1.81 -15.62
N SER A 120 7.17 -1.25 -14.42
CA SER A 120 7.98 -1.79 -13.33
C SER A 120 7.49 -3.16 -12.88
N LEU A 121 6.18 -3.37 -12.80
CA LEU A 121 5.56 -4.66 -12.46
C LEU A 121 5.94 -5.76 -13.45
N LEU A 122 6.01 -5.44 -14.74
CA LEU A 122 6.45 -6.42 -15.76
C LEU A 122 7.90 -6.86 -15.55
N LYS A 123 8.77 -5.93 -15.15
CA LYS A 123 10.20 -6.22 -14.89
C LYS A 123 10.40 -7.11 -13.68
N ILE A 124 9.61 -6.91 -12.61
CA ILE A 124 9.76 -7.69 -11.38
C ILE A 124 8.99 -9.01 -11.39
N SER A 125 8.16 -9.27 -12.41
CA SER A 125 7.35 -10.51 -12.49
C SER A 125 8.19 -11.78 -12.39
N GLU A 126 9.44 -11.75 -12.88
CA GLU A 126 10.36 -12.89 -12.82
C GLU A 126 10.76 -13.29 -11.39
N PHE A 127 10.65 -12.38 -10.42
CA PHE A 127 10.97 -12.65 -9.02
C PHE A 127 9.81 -13.28 -8.24
N GLY A 128 8.61 -13.35 -8.85
CA GLY A 128 7.43 -13.96 -8.23
C GLY A 128 7.58 -15.48 -8.00
N PRO A 129 6.58 -16.14 -7.42
CA PRO A 129 5.37 -15.51 -6.89
C PRO A 129 5.63 -14.68 -5.63
N PHE A 130 4.73 -13.71 -5.35
CA PHE A 130 4.82 -12.79 -4.22
C PHE A 130 3.83 -13.15 -3.12
N ASP A 131 4.22 -12.94 -1.85
CA ASP A 131 3.39 -13.27 -0.71
C ASP A 131 2.43 -12.14 -0.35
N ILE A 132 2.85 -10.89 -0.58
CA ILE A 132 2.01 -9.71 -0.39
C ILE A 132 2.18 -8.77 -1.57
N VAL A 133 1.06 -8.21 -2.04
CA VAL A 133 1.04 -7.05 -2.94
C VAL A 133 0.19 -5.97 -2.28
N PHE A 134 0.81 -4.82 -1.98
CA PHE A 134 0.15 -3.63 -1.47
C PHE A 134 -0.03 -2.61 -2.58
N ILE A 135 -1.27 -2.17 -2.81
CA ILE A 135 -1.65 -1.25 -3.89
C ILE A 135 -2.12 0.07 -3.30
N ASP A 136 -1.27 1.10 -3.38
CA ASP A 136 -1.57 2.49 -3.00
C ASP A 136 -0.96 3.49 -4.02
N GLY A 137 -1.13 3.23 -5.28
CA GLY A 137 -0.59 4.04 -6.37
C GLY A 137 -1.64 4.89 -7.09
N ASN A 138 -1.45 5.03 -8.41
CA ASN A 138 -2.36 5.75 -9.28
C ASN A 138 -3.71 5.04 -9.42
N LYS A 139 -4.77 5.65 -8.89
CA LYS A 139 -6.13 5.08 -8.86
C LYS A 139 -6.70 4.74 -10.24
N ALA A 140 -6.27 5.45 -11.29
CA ALA A 140 -6.68 5.16 -12.67
C ALA A 140 -6.07 3.86 -13.24
N ALA A 141 -5.07 3.28 -12.57
CA ALA A 141 -4.40 2.05 -12.95
C ALA A 141 -4.65 0.88 -11.96
N TYR A 142 -5.51 1.08 -10.96
CA TYR A 142 -5.78 0.07 -9.92
C TYR A 142 -6.23 -1.27 -10.49
N TYR A 143 -7.03 -1.26 -11.54
CA TYR A 143 -7.46 -2.48 -12.21
C TYR A 143 -6.28 -3.25 -12.83
N ASP A 144 -5.34 -2.54 -13.49
CA ASP A 144 -4.14 -3.15 -14.06
C ASP A 144 -3.25 -3.75 -12.97
N TYR A 145 -3.09 -3.05 -11.83
CA TYR A 145 -2.32 -3.52 -10.68
C TYR A 145 -2.93 -4.78 -10.06
N TRP A 146 -4.25 -4.80 -9.89
CA TRP A 146 -4.98 -5.98 -9.43
C TRP A 146 -4.76 -7.17 -10.37
N LYS A 147 -4.95 -6.98 -11.69
CA LYS A 147 -4.79 -8.05 -12.68
C LYS A 147 -3.37 -8.61 -12.72
N TRP A 148 -2.39 -7.76 -12.49
CA TRP A 148 -1.01 -8.22 -12.36
C TRP A 148 -0.81 -9.00 -11.05
N ALA A 149 -1.28 -8.48 -9.94
CA ALA A 149 -1.17 -9.12 -8.63
C ALA A 149 -1.84 -10.50 -8.62
N GLU A 150 -3.07 -10.62 -9.13
CA GLU A 150 -3.81 -11.87 -9.24
C GLU A 150 -2.98 -13.00 -9.86
N LYS A 151 -2.22 -12.68 -10.91
CA LYS A 151 -1.38 -13.64 -11.65
C LYS A 151 -0.07 -13.99 -10.94
N ASN A 152 0.45 -13.07 -10.13
CA ASN A 152 1.79 -13.16 -9.56
C ASN A 152 1.81 -13.47 -8.05
N MET A 153 0.64 -13.75 -7.44
CA MET A 153 0.55 -14.11 -6.03
C MET A 153 0.92 -15.57 -5.76
N SER A 154 1.61 -15.80 -4.64
CA SER A 154 1.77 -17.13 -4.06
C SER A 154 0.45 -17.70 -3.53
N GLN A 155 0.35 -19.00 -3.38
CA GLN A 155 -0.75 -19.63 -2.62
C GLN A 155 -0.71 -19.13 -1.17
N ASN A 156 -1.88 -18.85 -0.60
CA ASN A 156 -2.04 -18.20 0.70
C ASN A 156 -1.47 -16.76 0.78
N GLY A 157 -1.11 -16.16 -0.35
CA GLY A 157 -0.68 -14.77 -0.42
C GLY A 157 -1.83 -13.79 -0.24
N MET A 158 -1.50 -12.53 0.02
CA MET A 158 -2.47 -11.48 0.32
C MET A 158 -2.28 -10.25 -0.55
N ILE A 159 -3.36 -9.76 -1.16
CA ILE A 159 -3.40 -8.47 -1.84
C ILE A 159 -4.14 -7.50 -0.93
N ILE A 160 -3.54 -6.34 -0.68
CA ILE A 160 -4.11 -5.25 0.12
C ILE A 160 -4.21 -4.03 -0.77
N ILE A 161 -5.39 -3.43 -0.88
CA ILE A 161 -5.65 -2.28 -1.74
C ILE A 161 -6.18 -1.14 -0.89
N ASP A 162 -5.43 -0.04 -0.85
CA ASP A 162 -5.80 1.15 -0.06
C ASP A 162 -6.64 2.15 -0.88
N ASN A 163 -7.35 3.02 -0.17
CA ASN A 163 -8.15 4.14 -0.68
C ASN A 163 -9.26 3.73 -1.67
N VAL A 164 -9.88 2.59 -1.46
CA VAL A 164 -10.91 2.08 -2.38
C VAL A 164 -12.25 2.81 -2.28
N PHE A 165 -12.47 3.62 -1.25
CA PHE A 165 -13.69 4.42 -1.09
C PHE A 165 -13.63 5.74 -1.85
N LEU A 166 -12.42 6.21 -2.23
CA LEU A 166 -12.22 7.46 -2.95
C LEU A 166 -12.99 8.63 -2.31
N ALA A 167 -12.89 8.77 -0.99
CA ALA A 167 -13.61 9.77 -0.20
C ALA A 167 -15.13 9.81 -0.49
N GLY A 168 -15.75 8.65 -0.73
CA GLY A 168 -17.19 8.54 -1.01
C GLY A 168 -17.55 8.56 -2.51
N ALA A 169 -16.64 8.92 -3.39
CA ALA A 169 -16.96 9.05 -4.81
C ALA A 169 -17.45 7.74 -5.44
N VAL A 170 -17.05 6.57 -4.92
CA VAL A 170 -17.49 5.26 -5.43
C VAL A 170 -18.99 4.97 -5.22
N TRP A 171 -19.63 5.62 -4.26
CA TRP A 171 -21.09 5.54 -4.06
C TRP A 171 -21.83 6.82 -4.40
N GLY A 172 -21.18 7.76 -5.11
CA GLY A 172 -21.82 8.96 -5.65
C GLY A 172 -21.78 10.17 -4.73
N ASP A 173 -20.99 10.16 -3.65
CA ASP A 173 -20.75 11.36 -2.86
C ASP A 173 -19.91 12.35 -3.67
N GLN A 174 -20.49 13.49 -3.99
CA GLN A 174 -19.85 14.56 -4.76
C GLN A 174 -19.30 15.70 -3.89
N SER A 175 -19.36 15.58 -2.57
CA SER A 175 -18.91 16.63 -1.64
C SER A 175 -17.42 16.94 -1.81
N GLN A 176 -16.66 16.00 -2.37
CA GLN A 176 -15.25 16.13 -2.65
C GLN A 176 -14.92 15.68 -4.09
N GLN A 177 -15.06 16.59 -5.04
CA GLN A 177 -14.75 16.33 -6.47
C GLN A 177 -13.23 16.20 -6.74
N LYS A 178 -12.57 15.23 -6.10
CA LYS A 178 -11.11 15.03 -6.23
C LYS A 178 -10.71 13.96 -7.22
N PHE A 179 -11.66 13.10 -7.59
CA PHE A 179 -11.40 11.95 -8.43
C PHE A 179 -12.09 12.09 -9.79
N SER A 180 -11.36 11.77 -10.86
CA SER A 180 -11.90 11.74 -12.19
C SER A 180 -12.87 10.57 -12.38
N ALA A 181 -13.80 10.69 -13.34
CA ALA A 181 -14.72 9.61 -13.71
C ALA A 181 -13.96 8.30 -14.04
N LYS A 182 -12.78 8.39 -14.65
CA LYS A 182 -11.93 7.24 -14.94
C LYS A 182 -11.43 6.56 -13.65
N GLN A 183 -10.96 7.31 -12.67
CA GLN A 183 -10.51 6.73 -11.39
C GLN A 183 -11.67 6.02 -10.68
N ILE A 184 -12.83 6.67 -10.60
CA ILE A 184 -14.02 6.10 -9.97
C ILE A 184 -14.45 4.80 -10.67
N SER A 185 -14.60 4.83 -12.00
CA SER A 185 -15.02 3.65 -12.77
C SER A 185 -14.01 2.51 -12.69
N THR A 186 -12.71 2.83 -12.68
CA THR A 186 -11.64 1.83 -12.52
C THR A 186 -11.77 1.10 -11.18
N VAL A 187 -11.90 1.84 -10.07
CA VAL A 187 -12.02 1.24 -8.73
C VAL A 187 -13.33 0.45 -8.61
N GLN A 188 -14.45 0.98 -9.11
CA GLN A 188 -15.73 0.26 -9.11
C GLN A 188 -15.68 -1.06 -9.90
N THR A 189 -15.05 -1.06 -11.08
CA THR A 189 -14.91 -2.26 -11.92
C THR A 189 -14.00 -3.29 -11.24
N MET A 190 -12.84 -2.86 -10.77
CA MET A 190 -11.92 -3.69 -10.02
C MET A 190 -12.61 -4.35 -8.81
N THR A 191 -13.32 -3.56 -8.00
CA THR A 191 -14.02 -4.06 -6.82
C THR A 191 -15.03 -5.16 -7.16
N LYS A 192 -15.85 -4.95 -8.20
CA LYS A 192 -16.82 -5.96 -8.65
C LYS A 192 -16.13 -7.27 -9.05
N GLU A 193 -15.02 -7.19 -9.75
CA GLU A 193 -14.28 -8.37 -10.19
C GLU A 193 -13.63 -9.09 -9.00
N ILE A 194 -13.01 -8.37 -8.07
CA ILE A 194 -12.43 -8.94 -6.85
C ILE A 194 -13.46 -9.79 -6.10
N PHE A 195 -14.66 -9.23 -5.87
CA PHE A 195 -15.71 -9.92 -5.10
C PHE A 195 -16.44 -11.01 -5.90
N SER A 196 -16.23 -11.11 -7.21
CA SER A 196 -16.70 -12.22 -8.05
C SER A 196 -15.65 -13.34 -8.22
N SER A 197 -14.41 -13.14 -7.76
CA SER A 197 -13.34 -14.11 -7.93
C SER A 197 -13.55 -15.36 -7.06
N PHE A 198 -13.38 -16.55 -7.67
CA PHE A 198 -13.38 -17.81 -6.93
C PHE A 198 -12.00 -18.18 -6.36
N GLU A 199 -10.94 -17.54 -6.83
CA GLU A 199 -9.56 -17.81 -6.40
C GLU A 199 -9.19 -17.09 -5.10
N PHE A 200 -9.94 -16.02 -4.75
CA PHE A 200 -9.67 -15.21 -3.57
C PHE A 200 -10.85 -15.21 -2.61
N THR A 201 -10.54 -15.11 -1.32
CA THR A 201 -11.50 -14.70 -0.29
C THR A 201 -11.22 -13.25 0.02
N SER A 202 -12.19 -12.38 -0.25
CA SER A 202 -12.02 -10.93 -0.17
C SER A 202 -12.99 -10.28 0.79
N THR A 203 -12.55 -9.21 1.45
CA THR A 203 -13.39 -8.39 2.33
C THR A 203 -13.01 -6.92 2.26
N PHE A 204 -13.97 -6.05 2.56
CA PHE A 204 -13.69 -4.67 2.89
C PHE A 204 -13.33 -4.52 4.37
N ILE A 205 -12.39 -3.64 4.65
CA ILE A 205 -12.16 -3.11 5.99
C ILE A 205 -12.50 -1.62 5.94
N PRO A 206 -13.54 -1.19 6.69
CA PRO A 206 -14.06 0.16 6.61
C PRO A 206 -13.19 1.15 7.41
N THR A 207 -11.95 1.36 6.96
CA THR A 207 -11.13 2.49 7.39
C THR A 207 -11.68 3.78 6.77
N ASN A 208 -11.14 4.94 7.13
CA ASN A 208 -11.59 6.21 6.55
C ASN A 208 -11.45 6.25 5.01
N GLU A 209 -10.39 5.65 4.47
CA GLU A 209 -10.12 5.62 3.04
C GLU A 209 -10.62 4.31 2.38
N GLY A 210 -10.95 3.31 3.19
CA GLY A 210 -11.38 1.98 2.78
C GLY A 210 -10.25 1.09 2.29
N LEU A 211 -10.15 -0.12 2.86
CA LEU A 211 -9.24 -1.15 2.39
C LEU A 211 -10.03 -2.31 1.77
N ILE A 212 -9.49 -2.92 0.72
CA ILE A 212 -9.85 -4.28 0.32
C ILE A 212 -8.68 -5.18 0.68
N VAL A 213 -8.99 -6.31 1.30
CA VAL A 213 -8.04 -7.39 1.58
C VAL A 213 -8.53 -8.64 0.88
N SER A 214 -7.65 -9.24 0.08
CA SER A 214 -7.94 -10.44 -0.72
C SER A 214 -6.86 -11.48 -0.45
N HIS A 215 -7.27 -12.63 0.08
CA HIS A 215 -6.41 -13.77 0.39
C HIS A 215 -6.59 -14.85 -0.68
N LYS A 216 -5.50 -15.29 -1.30
CA LYS A 216 -5.51 -16.35 -2.31
C LYS A 216 -5.74 -17.70 -1.63
N LYS A 217 -6.69 -18.48 -2.17
CA LYS A 217 -7.06 -19.81 -1.66
C LYS A 217 -6.01 -20.87 -2.01
#